data_5e3c44a6ff03c0228d3c069824381d6f
#
_entry.id   5e3c44a6ff03c0228d3c069824381d6f
#
_cell.length_a   1.000
_cell.length_b   1.000
_cell.length_c   1.000
_cell.angle_alpha   90.00
_cell.angle_beta   90.00
_cell.angle_gamma   90.00
#
_symmetry.space_group_name_H-M   'P 1'
#
loop_
_entity.id
_entity.type
_entity.pdbx_description
1 polymer ?
#
loop_
_entity_poly.entity_id
_entity_poly.type
_entity_poly.pdbx_seq_one_letter_code
_entity_poly.pdbx_strand_id
1 'polypeptide(L)'
;MVYLIVFLVSLLGILAIFSLRLLLRHRSVRRLVRSVKTRFQSVEDRGAVLVEEKTVVKPRKNPRTSAIDLQKVRSLMRLAEKEIALQHTDKAEHLFIQALTIHPEATDIQAQLAKLYLTTQREAKAEALYKDLTTKRDDVSFFANLGLAYYMQGKYVEACQSYQEALNRDPQTPERSAALGRACIAARRFEEAAPLLEKAAARLSRDTELLHLLAECYLQLNDNTKAEETYRRINKIEPYNEGVKQKISALSGQ
;
A
#
# COMPACT_ATOMS: atom_id res chain seq x y z
N MET A 1 1.66 -0.25 47.81
CA MET A 1 2.00 -1.63 47.39
C MET A 1 0.84 -2.25 46.59
N VAL A 2 -0.40 -2.33 47.13
CA VAL A 2 -1.56 -2.97 46.47
C VAL A 2 -1.88 -2.33 45.10
N TYR A 3 -1.94 -1.00 44.99
CA TYR A 3 -2.23 -0.29 43.75
C TYR A 3 -1.18 -0.52 42.63
N LEU A 4 0.09 -0.69 43.03
CA LEU A 4 1.17 -0.99 42.07
C LEU A 4 1.03 -2.40 41.49
N ILE A 5 0.62 -3.36 42.31
CA ILE A 5 0.38 -4.73 41.87
C ILE A 5 -0.83 -4.78 40.92
N VAL A 6 -1.93 -4.08 41.26
CA VAL A 6 -3.13 -4.01 40.40
C VAL A 6 -2.80 -3.35 39.04
N PHE A 7 -1.99 -2.28 39.05
CA PHE A 7 -1.54 -1.61 37.82
C PHE A 7 -0.68 -2.54 36.93
N LEU A 8 0.26 -3.27 37.53
CA LEU A 8 1.12 -4.23 36.81
C LEU A 8 0.30 -5.39 36.21
N VAL A 9 -0.67 -5.93 36.95
CA VAL A 9 -1.56 -7.00 36.47
C VAL A 9 -2.44 -6.51 35.31
N SER A 10 -2.97 -5.28 35.40
CA SER A 10 -3.73 -4.66 34.34
C SER A 10 -2.90 -4.43 33.08
N LEU A 11 -1.67 -3.92 33.23
CA LEU A 11 -0.74 -3.69 32.12
C LEU A 11 -0.36 -5.00 31.41
N LEU A 12 -0.07 -6.06 32.18
CA LEU A 12 0.19 -7.40 31.65
C LEU A 12 -1.02 -7.97 30.90
N GLY A 13 -2.23 -7.76 31.41
CA GLY A 13 -3.47 -8.15 30.73
C GLY A 13 -3.65 -7.46 29.38
N ILE A 14 -3.41 -6.15 29.31
CA ILE A 14 -3.47 -5.38 28.08
C ILE A 14 -2.41 -5.86 27.06
N LEU A 15 -1.18 -6.10 27.50
CA LEU A 15 -0.11 -6.62 26.65
C LEU A 15 -0.42 -8.04 26.13
N ALA A 16 -1.02 -8.89 26.96
CA ALA A 16 -1.45 -10.23 26.54
C ALA A 16 -2.57 -10.20 25.50
N ILE A 17 -3.54 -9.30 25.66
CA ILE A 17 -4.63 -9.11 24.69
C ILE A 17 -4.08 -8.57 23.36
N PHE A 18 -3.11 -7.64 23.43
CA PHE A 18 -2.49 -7.05 22.24
C PHE A 18 -1.65 -8.08 21.47
N SER A 19 -0.84 -8.89 22.18
CA SER A 19 -0.05 -9.98 21.58
C SER A 19 -0.94 -11.08 21.02
N LEU A 20 -2.04 -11.42 21.68
CA LEU A 20 -3.01 -12.39 21.19
C LEU A 20 -3.72 -11.90 19.93
N ARG A 21 -4.10 -10.60 19.87
CA ARG A 21 -4.66 -9.99 18.64
C ARG A 21 -3.66 -10.00 17.49
N LEU A 22 -2.39 -9.70 17.76
CA LEU A 22 -1.33 -9.74 16.75
C LEU A 22 -1.12 -11.17 16.21
N LEU A 23 -1.08 -12.17 17.11
CA LEU A 23 -0.96 -13.58 16.76
C LEU A 23 -2.16 -14.10 15.98
N LEU A 24 -3.38 -13.70 16.35
CA LEU A 24 -4.60 -14.09 15.62
C LEU A 24 -4.66 -13.43 14.24
N ARG A 25 -4.25 -12.18 14.12
CA ARG A 25 -4.13 -11.45 12.84
C ARG A 25 -3.12 -12.14 11.91
N HIS A 26 -1.94 -12.52 12.42
CA HIS A 26 -0.95 -13.30 11.66
C HIS A 26 -1.43 -14.71 11.31
N ARG A 27 -2.18 -15.38 12.19
CA ARG A 27 -2.72 -16.72 11.93
C ARG A 27 -3.80 -16.72 10.85
N SER A 28 -4.67 -15.73 10.81
CA SER A 28 -5.72 -15.63 9.79
C SER A 28 -5.13 -15.37 8.39
N VAL A 29 -4.14 -14.48 8.29
CA VAL A 29 -3.42 -14.21 7.04
C VAL A 29 -2.64 -15.45 6.58
N ARG A 30 -1.92 -16.13 7.50
CA ARG A 30 -1.21 -17.38 7.17
C ARG A 30 -2.15 -18.52 6.78
N ARG A 31 -3.36 -18.59 7.36
CA ARG A 31 -4.38 -19.58 6.97
C ARG A 31 -4.93 -19.29 5.58
N LEU A 32 -5.18 -18.02 5.25
CA LEU A 32 -5.64 -17.61 3.92
C LEU A 32 -4.57 -17.93 2.87
N VAL A 33 -3.32 -17.53 3.09
CA VAL A 33 -2.20 -17.84 2.18
C VAL A 33 -1.99 -19.35 2.06
N ARG A 34 -2.07 -20.10 3.15
CA ARG A 34 -2.00 -21.58 3.10
C ARG A 34 -3.21 -22.18 2.38
N SER A 35 -4.43 -21.71 2.61
CA SER A 35 -5.62 -22.26 1.95
C SER A 35 -5.62 -21.97 0.45
N VAL A 36 -5.11 -20.82 0.05
CA VAL A 36 -4.87 -20.49 -1.36
C VAL A 36 -3.77 -21.41 -1.91
N LYS A 37 -2.61 -21.49 -1.23
CA LYS A 37 -1.48 -22.33 -1.66
C LYS A 37 -1.82 -23.83 -1.68
N THR A 38 -2.55 -24.35 -0.68
CA THR A 38 -2.98 -25.77 -0.67
C THR A 38 -4.05 -26.06 -1.72
N ARG A 39 -4.93 -25.12 -2.04
CA ARG A 39 -5.86 -25.26 -3.17
C ARG A 39 -5.11 -25.26 -4.51
N PHE A 40 -4.07 -24.43 -4.65
CA PHE A 40 -3.20 -24.45 -5.83
C PHE A 40 -2.46 -25.77 -5.94
N GLN A 41 -1.79 -26.22 -4.87
CA GLN A 41 -1.10 -27.51 -4.84
C GLN A 41 -2.04 -28.69 -5.07
N SER A 42 -3.25 -28.68 -4.50
CA SER A 42 -4.22 -29.75 -4.74
C SER A 42 -4.81 -29.76 -6.16
N VAL A 43 -4.73 -28.66 -6.90
CA VAL A 43 -5.06 -28.61 -8.33
C VAL A 43 -3.88 -29.06 -9.17
N GLU A 44 -2.66 -28.71 -8.78
CA GLU A 44 -1.41 -29.17 -9.39
C GLU A 44 -1.22 -30.68 -9.18
N ASP A 45 -1.44 -31.19 -7.95
CA ASP A 45 -1.36 -32.60 -7.61
C ASP A 45 -2.42 -33.44 -8.31
N ARG A 46 -3.65 -32.94 -8.45
CA ARG A 46 -4.68 -33.60 -9.27
C ARG A 46 -4.35 -33.55 -10.76
N GLY A 47 -3.69 -32.50 -11.22
CA GLY A 47 -3.15 -32.41 -12.56
C GLY A 47 -2.00 -33.41 -12.77
N ALA A 48 -1.10 -33.57 -11.79
CA ALA A 48 0.03 -34.48 -11.84
C ALA A 48 -0.41 -35.96 -11.81
N VAL A 49 -1.36 -36.32 -10.93
CA VAL A 49 -1.91 -37.67 -10.85
C VAL A 49 -2.64 -38.11 -12.14
N LEU A 50 -3.25 -37.18 -12.85
CA LEU A 50 -3.86 -37.46 -14.17
C LEU A 50 -2.83 -37.57 -15.30
N VAL A 51 -1.59 -37.13 -15.09
CA VAL A 51 -0.51 -37.22 -16.08
C VAL A 51 0.29 -38.52 -15.99
N GLU A 52 0.30 -39.20 -14.82
CA GLU A 52 1.02 -40.49 -14.67
C GLU A 52 0.30 -41.69 -15.30
N GLU A 53 -1.00 -41.61 -15.60
CA GLU A 53 -1.78 -42.76 -16.14
C GLU A 53 -2.03 -42.74 -17.65
N LYS A 54 -1.63 -41.72 -18.39
CA LYS A 54 -1.80 -41.69 -19.86
C LYS A 54 -0.64 -41.00 -20.55
N THR A 55 0.13 -41.81 -21.29
CA THR A 55 1.07 -41.35 -22.31
C THR A 55 0.58 -40.13 -23.07
N VAL A 56 1.20 -39.03 -22.75
CA VAL A 56 1.50 -37.85 -23.55
C VAL A 56 0.62 -37.65 -24.80
N VAL A 57 -0.55 -37.10 -24.57
CA VAL A 57 -1.10 -36.10 -25.49
C VAL A 57 -1.35 -34.85 -24.63
N LYS A 58 -0.48 -33.82 -24.76
CA LYS A 58 -0.80 -32.50 -24.21
C LYS A 58 -2.21 -32.15 -24.66
N PRO A 59 -3.19 -31.95 -23.75
CA PRO A 59 -4.50 -31.53 -24.17
C PRO A 59 -4.32 -30.21 -24.91
N ARG A 60 -4.56 -30.20 -26.22
CA ARG A 60 -4.71 -28.97 -26.99
C ARG A 60 -5.80 -28.20 -26.28
N LYS A 61 -5.43 -27.13 -25.54
CA LYS A 61 -6.41 -26.20 -24.97
C LYS A 61 -7.35 -25.82 -26.09
N ASN A 62 -8.60 -26.25 -25.99
CA ASN A 62 -9.57 -25.97 -27.02
C ASN A 62 -9.69 -24.44 -27.15
N PRO A 63 -9.34 -23.81 -28.27
CA PRO A 63 -9.34 -22.35 -28.41
C PRO A 63 -10.68 -21.70 -28.02
N ARG A 64 -11.79 -22.44 -28.23
CA ARG A 64 -13.13 -21.98 -27.83
C ARG A 64 -13.31 -21.96 -26.31
N THR A 65 -12.83 -22.97 -25.60
CA THR A 65 -12.92 -23.02 -24.12
C THR A 65 -12.15 -21.88 -23.51
N SER A 66 -10.94 -21.61 -24.01
CA SER A 66 -10.13 -20.46 -23.59
C SER A 66 -10.79 -19.11 -23.89
N ALA A 67 -11.49 -18.97 -25.02
CA ALA A 67 -12.22 -17.75 -25.35
C ALA A 67 -13.44 -17.52 -24.44
N ILE A 68 -14.17 -18.58 -24.09
CA ILE A 68 -15.31 -18.53 -23.15
C ILE A 68 -14.81 -18.14 -21.76
N ASP A 69 -13.72 -18.74 -21.30
CA ASP A 69 -13.13 -18.40 -19.98
C ASP A 69 -12.69 -16.93 -19.92
N LEU A 70 -12.02 -16.43 -20.96
CA LEU A 70 -11.65 -15.02 -21.07
C LEU A 70 -12.87 -14.10 -21.08
N GLN A 71 -13.93 -14.47 -21.79
CA GLN A 71 -15.17 -13.69 -21.79
C GLN A 71 -15.82 -13.68 -20.40
N LYS A 72 -15.83 -14.82 -19.71
CA LYS A 72 -16.35 -14.93 -18.35
C LYS A 72 -15.54 -14.08 -17.36
N VAL A 73 -14.22 -14.12 -17.44
CA VAL A 73 -13.34 -13.27 -16.63
C VAL A 73 -13.62 -11.78 -16.86
N ARG A 74 -13.71 -11.35 -18.13
CA ARG A 74 -14.06 -9.96 -18.48
C ARG A 74 -15.42 -9.53 -17.92
N SER A 75 -16.42 -10.41 -17.95
CA SER A 75 -17.74 -10.13 -17.40
C SER A 75 -17.68 -9.99 -15.86
N LEU A 76 -16.94 -10.85 -15.17
CA LEU A 76 -16.74 -10.79 -13.74
C LEU A 76 -16.02 -9.50 -13.32
N MET A 77 -15.00 -9.09 -14.09
CA MET A 77 -14.27 -7.83 -13.86
C MET A 77 -15.19 -6.61 -13.96
N ARG A 78 -15.99 -6.52 -15.04
CA ARG A 78 -16.97 -5.42 -15.20
C ARG A 78 -18.00 -5.38 -14.07
N LEU A 79 -18.46 -6.54 -13.62
CA LEU A 79 -19.37 -6.62 -12.48
C LEU A 79 -18.68 -6.17 -11.18
N ALA A 80 -17.42 -6.57 -10.96
CA ALA A 80 -16.65 -6.12 -9.80
C ALA A 80 -16.45 -4.60 -9.79
N GLU A 81 -16.10 -4.01 -10.92
CA GLU A 81 -15.99 -2.55 -11.07
C GLU A 81 -17.32 -1.83 -10.79
N LYS A 82 -18.45 -2.39 -11.28
CA LYS A 82 -19.79 -1.87 -10.96
C LYS A 82 -20.08 -1.96 -9.45
N GLU A 83 -19.77 -3.09 -8.81
CA GLU A 83 -20.00 -3.25 -7.37
C GLU A 83 -19.10 -2.30 -6.54
N ILE A 84 -17.88 -2.01 -7.01
CA ILE A 84 -17.01 -0.98 -6.40
C ILE A 84 -17.66 0.40 -6.49
N ALA A 85 -18.19 0.76 -7.67
CA ALA A 85 -18.88 2.04 -7.87
C ALA A 85 -20.12 2.19 -6.96
N LEU A 86 -20.77 1.07 -6.63
CA LEU A 86 -21.91 0.99 -5.71
C LEU A 86 -21.46 0.84 -4.22
N GLN A 87 -20.16 0.91 -3.91
CA GLN A 87 -19.59 0.72 -2.56
C GLN A 87 -19.83 -0.69 -1.97
N HIS A 88 -20.22 -1.67 -2.78
CA HIS A 88 -20.41 -3.05 -2.36
C HIS A 88 -19.08 -3.83 -2.40
N THR A 89 -18.15 -3.47 -1.52
CA THR A 89 -16.77 -3.96 -1.54
C THR A 89 -16.64 -5.48 -1.37
N ASP A 90 -17.49 -6.10 -0.55
CA ASP A 90 -17.45 -7.55 -0.33
C ASP A 90 -17.91 -8.34 -1.56
N LYS A 91 -18.90 -7.81 -2.30
CA LYS A 91 -19.34 -8.42 -3.56
C LYS A 91 -18.25 -8.28 -4.64
N ALA A 92 -17.59 -7.12 -4.70
CA ALA A 92 -16.48 -6.91 -5.61
C ALA A 92 -15.32 -7.86 -5.31
N GLU A 93 -14.95 -8.03 -4.04
CA GLU A 93 -13.93 -9.01 -3.61
C GLU A 93 -14.29 -10.43 -4.10
N HIS A 94 -15.53 -10.85 -3.89
CA HIS A 94 -15.99 -12.17 -4.31
C HIS A 94 -15.89 -12.37 -5.82
N LEU A 95 -16.27 -11.36 -6.62
CA LEU A 95 -16.17 -11.39 -8.08
C LEU A 95 -14.71 -11.46 -8.58
N PHE A 96 -13.79 -10.71 -7.94
CA PHE A 96 -12.36 -10.82 -8.24
C PHE A 96 -11.81 -12.21 -7.91
N ILE A 97 -12.20 -12.79 -6.77
CA ILE A 97 -11.80 -14.14 -6.37
C ILE A 97 -12.34 -15.18 -7.39
N GLN A 98 -13.59 -15.03 -7.83
CA GLN A 98 -14.14 -15.90 -8.89
C GLN A 98 -13.36 -15.76 -10.21
N ALA A 99 -12.98 -14.55 -10.60
CA ALA A 99 -12.17 -14.33 -11.78
C ALA A 99 -10.78 -14.97 -11.65
N LEU A 100 -10.16 -14.88 -10.48
CA LEU A 100 -8.86 -15.52 -10.17
C LEU A 100 -8.94 -17.05 -10.07
N THR A 101 -10.10 -17.65 -9.78
CA THR A 101 -10.26 -19.11 -9.87
C THR A 101 -10.23 -19.62 -11.33
N ILE A 102 -10.58 -18.76 -12.29
CA ILE A 102 -10.50 -19.08 -13.71
C ILE A 102 -9.09 -18.80 -14.26
N HIS A 103 -8.52 -17.66 -13.89
CA HIS A 103 -7.17 -17.22 -14.27
C HIS A 103 -6.34 -16.81 -13.05
N PRO A 104 -5.70 -17.77 -12.37
CA PRO A 104 -4.93 -17.52 -11.13
C PRO A 104 -3.75 -16.55 -11.33
N GLU A 105 -3.10 -16.62 -12.49
CA GLU A 105 -1.91 -15.82 -12.80
C GLU A 105 -2.23 -14.45 -13.43
N ALA A 106 -3.49 -14.03 -13.44
CA ALA A 106 -3.87 -12.73 -13.97
C ALA A 106 -3.43 -11.60 -13.04
N THR A 107 -2.23 -11.07 -13.28
CA THR A 107 -1.63 -10.00 -12.46
C THR A 107 -2.51 -8.75 -12.38
N ASP A 108 -3.25 -8.44 -13.44
CA ASP A 108 -4.14 -7.27 -13.47
C ASP A 108 -5.32 -7.45 -12.51
N ILE A 109 -5.88 -8.66 -12.40
CA ILE A 109 -6.97 -8.96 -11.45
C ILE A 109 -6.43 -8.96 -10.02
N GLN A 110 -5.25 -9.55 -9.81
CA GLN A 110 -4.59 -9.53 -8.50
C GLN A 110 -4.32 -8.09 -8.06
N ALA A 111 -3.88 -7.21 -8.96
CA ALA A 111 -3.64 -5.79 -8.69
C ALA A 111 -4.93 -5.04 -8.33
N GLN A 112 -6.04 -5.29 -9.04
CA GLN A 112 -7.34 -4.68 -8.74
C GLN A 112 -7.86 -5.15 -7.36
N LEU A 113 -7.73 -6.42 -7.05
CA LEU A 113 -8.08 -6.96 -5.72
C LEU A 113 -7.20 -6.36 -4.63
N ALA A 114 -5.89 -6.22 -4.87
CA ALA A 114 -4.98 -5.59 -3.92
C ALA A 114 -5.33 -4.10 -3.69
N LYS A 115 -5.70 -3.38 -4.76
CA LYS A 115 -6.19 -2.00 -4.66
C LYS A 115 -7.49 -1.91 -3.85
N LEU A 116 -8.42 -2.83 -4.04
CA LEU A 116 -9.64 -2.92 -3.24
C LEU A 116 -9.31 -3.12 -1.75
N TYR A 117 -8.31 -3.94 -1.42
CA TYR A 117 -7.88 -4.14 -0.04
C TYR A 117 -7.26 -2.87 0.58
N LEU A 118 -6.53 -2.04 -0.18
CA LEU A 118 -6.06 -0.74 0.30
C LEU A 118 -7.21 0.20 0.63
N THR A 119 -8.19 0.32 -0.27
CA THR A 119 -9.34 1.21 -0.07
C THR A 119 -10.27 0.76 1.06
N THR A 120 -10.25 -0.53 1.42
CA THR A 120 -11.06 -1.12 2.49
C THR A 120 -10.28 -1.34 3.79
N GLN A 121 -9.13 -0.69 3.96
CA GLN A 121 -8.29 -0.76 5.17
C GLN A 121 -7.89 -2.20 5.54
N ARG A 122 -7.64 -3.02 4.53
CA ARG A 122 -7.16 -4.40 4.66
C ARG A 122 -5.71 -4.52 4.18
N GLU A 123 -4.85 -3.66 4.71
CA GLU A 123 -3.49 -3.39 4.23
C GLU A 123 -2.61 -4.65 4.22
N ALA A 124 -2.78 -5.54 5.19
CA ALA A 124 -2.00 -6.78 5.26
C ALA A 124 -2.31 -7.74 4.10
N LYS A 125 -3.56 -7.72 3.58
CA LYS A 125 -3.92 -8.49 2.38
C LYS A 125 -3.35 -7.83 1.12
N ALA A 126 -3.42 -6.51 1.06
CA ALA A 126 -2.83 -5.73 -0.03
C ALA A 126 -1.31 -5.94 -0.10
N GLU A 127 -0.60 -5.85 1.04
CA GLU A 127 0.83 -6.13 1.13
C GLU A 127 1.17 -7.50 0.54
N ALA A 128 0.44 -8.55 0.95
CA ALA A 128 0.72 -9.92 0.49
C ALA A 128 0.59 -10.05 -1.04
N LEU A 129 -0.44 -9.42 -1.64
CA LEU A 129 -0.65 -9.45 -3.09
C LEU A 129 0.37 -8.60 -3.84
N TYR A 130 0.64 -7.34 -3.40
CA TYR A 130 1.62 -6.50 -4.08
C TYR A 130 3.03 -7.06 -3.97
N LYS A 131 3.38 -7.71 -2.87
CA LYS A 131 4.66 -8.41 -2.71
C LYS A 131 4.85 -9.53 -3.74
N ASP A 132 3.80 -10.32 -4.00
CA ASP A 132 3.81 -11.34 -5.05
C ASP A 132 3.86 -10.70 -6.45
N LEU A 133 3.09 -9.63 -6.67
CA LEU A 133 3.05 -8.91 -7.95
C LEU A 133 4.39 -8.28 -8.33
N THR A 134 5.13 -7.71 -7.37
CA THR A 134 6.46 -7.12 -7.63
C THR A 134 7.50 -8.16 -8.05
N THR A 135 7.30 -9.44 -7.72
CA THR A 135 8.18 -10.53 -8.19
C THR A 135 7.82 -11.01 -9.59
N LYS A 136 6.53 -10.88 -9.99
CA LYS A 136 6.02 -11.37 -11.26
C LYS A 136 6.18 -10.38 -12.40
N ARG A 137 6.04 -9.10 -12.11
CA ARG A 137 6.08 -8.03 -13.11
C ARG A 137 6.75 -6.78 -12.53
N ASP A 138 7.68 -6.24 -13.28
CA ASP A 138 8.36 -4.99 -12.93
C ASP A 138 7.48 -3.79 -13.31
N ASP A 139 6.46 -3.53 -12.50
CA ASP A 139 5.50 -2.45 -12.69
C ASP A 139 5.64 -1.44 -11.56
N VAL A 140 5.93 -0.21 -11.91
CA VAL A 140 6.14 0.90 -10.96
C VAL A 140 4.97 1.06 -9.98
N SER A 141 3.74 0.85 -10.46
CA SER A 141 2.53 0.99 -9.65
C SER A 141 2.46 -0.06 -8.53
N PHE A 142 3.02 -1.25 -8.74
CA PHE A 142 3.04 -2.30 -7.73
C PHE A 142 3.96 -1.93 -6.56
N PHE A 143 5.13 -1.38 -6.84
CA PHE A 143 6.05 -0.88 -5.82
C PHE A 143 5.47 0.31 -5.05
N ALA A 144 4.83 1.25 -5.76
CA ALA A 144 4.18 2.39 -5.12
C ALA A 144 3.02 1.97 -4.20
N ASN A 145 2.17 1.05 -4.65
CA ASN A 145 1.06 0.54 -3.85
C ASN A 145 1.52 -0.37 -2.70
N LEU A 146 2.63 -1.11 -2.87
CA LEU A 146 3.28 -1.84 -1.78
C LEU A 146 3.80 -0.88 -0.71
N GLY A 147 4.44 0.23 -1.13
CA GLY A 147 4.85 1.31 -0.24
C GLY A 147 3.68 1.89 0.54
N LEU A 148 2.54 2.13 -0.12
CA LEU A 148 1.32 2.61 0.52
C LEU A 148 0.78 1.57 1.53
N ALA A 149 0.77 0.28 1.17
CA ALA A 149 0.34 -0.78 2.07
C ALA A 149 1.20 -0.85 3.35
N TYR A 150 2.51 -0.67 3.22
CA TYR A 150 3.42 -0.58 4.37
C TYR A 150 3.20 0.68 5.18
N TYR A 151 3.05 1.84 4.51
CA TYR A 151 2.82 3.12 5.17
C TYR A 151 1.55 3.09 6.05
N MET A 152 0.44 2.60 5.51
CA MET A 152 -0.82 2.48 6.24
C MET A 152 -0.75 1.50 7.42
N GLN A 153 0.20 0.56 7.41
CA GLN A 153 0.47 -0.34 8.53
C GLN A 153 1.44 0.24 9.57
N GLY A 154 1.97 1.45 9.37
CA GLY A 154 3.02 2.03 10.21
C GLY A 154 4.41 1.43 10.00
N LYS A 155 4.61 0.64 8.95
CA LYS A 155 5.91 0.06 8.57
C LYS A 155 6.66 1.04 7.68
N TYR A 156 7.10 2.15 8.29
CA TYR A 156 7.61 3.29 7.52
C TYR A 156 8.96 3.03 6.84
N VAL A 157 9.81 2.17 7.41
CA VAL A 157 11.10 1.81 6.81
C VAL A 157 10.89 0.99 5.52
N GLU A 158 10.00 -0.01 5.58
CA GLU A 158 9.64 -0.83 4.42
C GLU A 158 8.89 0.00 3.36
N ALA A 159 8.08 0.98 3.81
CA ALA A 159 7.43 1.93 2.91
C ALA A 159 8.47 2.76 2.15
N CYS A 160 9.49 3.31 2.83
CA CYS A 160 10.59 4.04 2.17
C CYS A 160 11.28 3.18 1.13
N GLN A 161 11.60 1.93 1.44
CA GLN A 161 12.25 1.01 0.48
C GLN A 161 11.38 0.80 -0.76
N SER A 162 10.10 0.51 -0.58
CA SER A 162 9.18 0.26 -1.70
C SER A 162 8.92 1.50 -2.55
N TYR A 163 8.78 2.68 -1.93
CA TYR A 163 8.66 3.95 -2.66
C TYR A 163 9.96 4.33 -3.37
N GLN A 164 11.13 4.03 -2.78
CA GLN A 164 12.42 4.24 -3.44
C GLN A 164 12.52 3.38 -4.71
N GLU A 165 12.09 2.12 -4.65
CA GLU A 165 12.03 1.24 -5.81
C GLU A 165 11.09 1.77 -6.91
N ALA A 166 9.94 2.35 -6.51
CA ALA A 166 9.03 3.01 -7.45
C ALA A 166 9.66 4.27 -8.07
N LEU A 167 10.35 5.08 -7.26
CA LEU A 167 11.03 6.30 -7.72
C LEU A 167 12.21 6.01 -8.65
N ASN A 168 12.97 4.94 -8.40
CA ASN A 168 14.07 4.51 -9.26
C ASN A 168 13.60 4.17 -10.68
N ARG A 169 12.40 3.58 -10.80
CA ARG A 169 11.80 3.19 -12.08
C ARG A 169 11.15 4.36 -12.81
N ASP A 170 10.62 5.30 -12.07
CA ASP A 170 10.01 6.51 -12.62
C ASP A 170 10.40 7.74 -11.79
N PRO A 171 11.58 8.32 -12.06
CA PRO A 171 12.12 9.46 -11.32
C PRO A 171 11.46 10.80 -11.69
N GLN A 172 10.62 10.82 -12.73
CA GLN A 172 10.06 12.05 -13.26
C GLN A 172 8.73 12.45 -12.61
N THR A 173 8.02 11.52 -12.03
CA THR A 173 6.71 11.75 -11.41
C THR A 173 6.89 12.37 -10.02
N PRO A 174 6.49 13.66 -9.79
CA PRO A 174 6.73 14.36 -8.53
C PRO A 174 5.98 13.73 -7.35
N GLU A 175 4.82 13.12 -7.59
CA GLU A 175 4.03 12.42 -6.57
C GLU A 175 4.79 11.25 -5.94
N ARG A 176 5.71 10.61 -6.67
CA ARG A 176 6.57 9.54 -6.14
C ARG A 176 7.61 10.07 -5.17
N SER A 177 8.24 11.21 -5.53
CA SER A 177 9.16 11.90 -4.62
C SER A 177 8.43 12.38 -3.37
N ALA A 178 7.19 12.90 -3.50
CA ALA A 178 6.37 13.29 -2.38
C ALA A 178 5.98 12.10 -1.49
N ALA A 179 5.58 10.97 -2.08
CA ALA A 179 5.23 9.76 -1.33
C ALA A 179 6.42 9.20 -0.54
N LEU A 180 7.60 9.13 -1.16
CA LEU A 180 8.83 8.74 -0.48
C LEU A 180 9.20 9.73 0.64
N GLY A 181 9.14 11.03 0.37
CA GLY A 181 9.41 12.06 1.36
C GLY A 181 8.48 11.95 2.59
N ARG A 182 7.18 11.74 2.38
CA ARG A 182 6.22 11.47 3.47
C ARG A 182 6.59 10.23 4.28
N ALA A 183 6.99 9.15 3.62
CA ALA A 183 7.41 7.92 4.30
C ALA A 183 8.70 8.13 5.10
N CYS A 184 9.66 8.90 4.57
CA CYS A 184 10.90 9.26 5.27
C CYS A 184 10.61 10.12 6.51
N ILE A 185 9.69 11.10 6.44
CA ILE A 185 9.26 11.88 7.62
C ILE A 185 8.67 10.95 8.69
N ALA A 186 7.76 10.05 8.30
CA ALA A 186 7.15 9.10 9.21
C ALA A 186 8.17 8.15 9.85
N ALA A 187 9.24 7.83 9.12
CA ALA A 187 10.40 7.07 9.61
C ALA A 187 11.44 7.93 10.38
N ARG A 188 11.18 9.23 10.57
CA ARG A 188 12.07 10.24 11.17
C ARG A 188 13.41 10.43 10.46
N ARG A 189 13.44 10.17 9.15
CA ARG A 189 14.62 10.34 8.28
C ARG A 189 14.52 11.69 7.55
N PHE A 190 14.61 12.79 8.32
CA PHE A 190 14.32 14.13 7.82
C PHE A 190 15.34 14.63 6.79
N GLU A 191 16.62 14.27 6.94
CA GLU A 191 17.69 14.62 6.01
C GLU A 191 17.45 14.05 4.59
N GLU A 192 16.84 12.87 4.53
CA GLU A 192 16.50 12.24 3.25
C GLU A 192 15.16 12.77 2.72
N ALA A 193 14.24 13.14 3.60
CA ALA A 193 12.91 13.63 3.22
C ALA A 193 13.00 15.02 2.56
N ALA A 194 13.80 15.93 3.10
CA ALA A 194 13.85 17.32 2.63
C ALA A 194 14.13 17.45 1.12
N PRO A 195 15.20 16.88 0.54
CA PRO A 195 15.48 17.01 -0.89
C PRO A 195 14.40 16.34 -1.78
N LEU A 196 13.74 15.30 -1.30
CA LEU A 196 12.65 14.63 -2.02
C LEU A 196 11.41 15.50 -2.09
N LEU A 197 11.06 16.15 -0.98
CA LEU A 197 9.93 17.07 -0.91
C LEU A 197 10.21 18.36 -1.66
N GLU A 198 11.44 18.90 -1.62
CA GLU A 198 11.86 20.04 -2.44
C GLU A 198 11.67 19.74 -3.92
N LYS A 199 12.18 18.59 -4.39
CA LYS A 199 12.03 18.15 -5.78
C LYS A 199 10.56 18.05 -6.18
N ALA A 200 9.70 17.50 -5.31
CA ALA A 200 8.27 17.40 -5.55
C ALA A 200 7.61 18.79 -5.56
N ALA A 201 7.89 19.64 -4.56
CA ALA A 201 7.33 20.99 -4.41
C ALA A 201 7.77 21.99 -5.51
N ALA A 202 8.87 21.72 -6.19
CA ALA A 202 9.28 22.50 -7.37
C ALA A 202 8.30 22.32 -8.54
N ARG A 203 7.70 21.13 -8.67
CA ARG A 203 6.74 20.80 -9.73
C ARG A 203 5.29 20.91 -9.26
N LEU A 204 4.99 20.54 -8.03
CA LEU A 204 3.68 20.64 -7.37
C LEU A 204 3.61 21.92 -6.51
N SER A 205 3.95 23.06 -7.12
CA SER A 205 4.18 24.33 -6.42
C SER A 205 2.95 24.91 -5.68
N ARG A 206 1.75 24.42 -5.98
CA ARG A 206 0.48 24.83 -5.35
C ARG A 206 -0.09 23.81 -4.36
N ASP A 207 0.58 22.68 -4.16
CA ASP A 207 0.20 21.68 -3.16
C ASP A 207 0.62 22.18 -1.77
N THR A 208 -0.34 22.83 -1.07
CA THR A 208 -0.09 23.39 0.25
C THR A 208 0.19 22.32 1.31
N GLU A 209 -0.43 21.14 1.19
CA GLU A 209 -0.15 20.00 2.08
C GLU A 209 1.31 19.54 1.97
N LEU A 210 1.80 19.41 0.74
CA LEU A 210 3.21 19.07 0.48
C LEU A 210 4.16 20.16 1.03
N LEU A 211 3.83 21.44 0.85
CA LEU A 211 4.61 22.54 1.38
C LEU A 211 4.61 22.57 2.91
N HIS A 212 3.49 22.25 3.57
CA HIS A 212 3.44 22.12 5.03
C HIS A 212 4.37 21.00 5.52
N LEU A 213 4.36 19.84 4.86
CA LEU A 213 5.26 18.74 5.19
C LEU A 213 6.74 19.13 5.02
N LEU A 214 7.05 19.86 3.96
CA LEU A 214 8.41 20.36 3.73
C LEU A 214 8.83 21.35 4.81
N ALA A 215 7.97 22.31 5.18
CA ALA A 215 8.26 23.27 6.23
C ALA A 215 8.48 22.57 7.60
N GLU A 216 7.64 21.59 7.94
CA GLU A 216 7.82 20.80 9.15
C GLU A 216 9.12 19.98 9.14
N CYS A 217 9.49 19.43 7.98
CA CYS A 217 10.75 18.72 7.81
C CYS A 217 11.95 19.64 8.10
N TYR A 218 11.94 20.89 7.60
CA TYR A 218 12.98 21.87 7.89
C TYR A 218 13.03 22.26 9.38
N LEU A 219 11.87 22.41 10.04
CA LEU A 219 11.84 22.65 11.48
C LEU A 219 12.49 21.52 12.28
N GLN A 220 12.27 20.26 11.88
CA GLN A 220 12.91 19.12 12.52
C GLN A 220 14.44 19.08 12.28
N LEU A 221 14.91 19.67 11.19
CA LEU A 221 16.33 19.84 10.85
C LEU A 221 16.94 21.12 11.47
N ASN A 222 16.17 21.90 12.21
CA ASN A 222 16.53 23.22 12.76
C ASN A 222 16.92 24.25 11.67
N ASP A 223 16.45 24.06 10.41
CA ASP A 223 16.64 25.01 9.32
C ASP A 223 15.46 25.99 9.30
N ASN A 224 15.47 26.92 10.27
CA ASN A 224 14.42 27.93 10.45
C ASN A 224 14.27 28.83 9.21
N THR A 225 15.37 29.10 8.52
CA THR A 225 15.37 29.97 7.32
C THR A 225 14.56 29.35 6.19
N LYS A 226 14.82 28.07 5.86
CA LYS A 226 14.08 27.37 4.82
C LYS A 226 12.64 27.07 5.23
N ALA A 227 12.40 26.82 6.53
CA ALA A 227 11.05 26.67 7.04
C ALA A 227 10.23 27.95 6.85
N GLU A 228 10.78 29.12 7.20
CA GLU A 228 10.15 30.43 7.01
C GLU A 228 9.88 30.69 5.53
N GLU A 229 10.86 30.48 4.66
CA GLU A 229 10.69 30.65 3.20
C GLU A 229 9.54 29.79 2.67
N THR A 230 9.46 28.55 3.13
CA THR A 230 8.40 27.62 2.72
C THR A 230 7.04 28.07 3.24
N TYR A 231 6.94 28.55 4.50
CA TYR A 231 5.68 29.13 5.01
C TYR A 231 5.29 30.42 4.28
N ARG A 232 6.25 31.23 3.85
CA ARG A 232 5.97 32.42 2.99
C ARG A 232 5.41 31.99 1.61
N ARG A 233 5.87 30.85 1.05
CA ARG A 233 5.27 30.28 -0.18
C ARG A 233 3.83 29.86 0.07
N ILE A 234 3.54 29.18 1.19
CA ILE A 234 2.17 28.81 1.56
C ILE A 234 1.30 30.05 1.71
N ASN A 235 1.77 31.10 2.42
CA ASN A 235 1.02 32.34 2.62
C ASN A 235 0.66 33.07 1.32
N LYS A 236 1.46 32.91 0.25
CA LYS A 236 1.11 33.42 -1.09
C LYS A 236 -0.07 32.68 -1.72
N ILE A 237 -0.27 31.40 -1.37
CA ILE A 237 -1.35 30.59 -1.89
C ILE A 237 -2.60 30.73 -0.99
N GLU A 238 -2.40 30.80 0.32
CA GLU A 238 -3.42 30.87 1.37
C GLU A 238 -3.24 32.16 2.21
N PRO A 239 -3.49 33.34 1.67
CA PRO A 239 -3.16 34.61 2.34
C PRO A 239 -4.00 34.92 3.61
N TYR A 240 -5.09 34.19 3.79
CA TYR A 240 -5.97 34.31 4.95
C TYR A 240 -5.74 33.25 6.04
N ASN A 241 -4.75 32.41 5.88
CA ASN A 241 -4.42 31.36 6.87
C ASN A 241 -3.61 31.97 8.02
N GLU A 242 -4.31 32.32 9.12
CA GLU A 242 -3.70 32.95 10.30
C GLU A 242 -2.64 32.05 10.97
N GLY A 243 -2.81 30.71 10.93
CA GLY A 243 -1.83 29.77 11.47
C GLY A 243 -0.48 29.85 10.74
N VAL A 244 -0.50 30.05 9.42
CA VAL A 244 0.71 30.24 8.60
C VAL A 244 1.39 31.56 8.95
N LYS A 245 0.62 32.68 9.09
CA LYS A 245 1.16 33.98 9.47
C LYS A 245 1.83 33.95 10.85
N GLN A 246 1.21 33.27 11.82
CA GLN A 246 1.79 33.09 13.14
C GLN A 246 3.11 32.31 13.10
N LYS A 247 3.19 31.24 12.29
CA LYS A 247 4.44 30.48 12.10
C LYS A 247 5.53 31.34 11.46
N ILE A 248 5.20 32.17 10.47
CA ILE A 248 6.16 33.11 9.87
C ILE A 248 6.67 34.12 10.90
N SER A 249 5.78 34.76 11.67
CA SER A 249 6.18 35.75 12.68
C SER A 249 7.04 35.13 13.80
N ALA A 250 6.76 33.90 14.20
CA ALA A 250 7.55 33.20 15.19
C ALA A 250 8.97 32.86 14.70
N LEU A 251 9.13 32.55 13.42
CA LEU A 251 10.43 32.23 12.82
C LEU A 251 11.24 33.48 12.46
N SER A 252 10.60 34.57 12.04
CA SER A 252 11.26 35.84 11.71
C SER A 252 11.73 36.64 12.93
N GLY A 253 11.28 36.30 14.13
CA GLY A 253 11.69 36.92 15.38
C GLY A 253 12.85 36.26 16.13
N GLN A 254 13.40 35.18 15.56
CA GLN A 254 14.58 34.48 16.05
C GLN A 254 15.82 34.87 15.25
#